data_b4c036c5889d64be2b95d54ebd5bd49e
#
_entry.id   b4c036c5889d64be2b95d54ebd5bd49e
#
_cell.length_a   1.000
_cell.length_b   1.000
_cell.length_c   1.000
_cell.angle_alpha   90.00
_cell.angle_beta   90.00
_cell.angle_gamma   90.00
#
_symmetry.space_group_name_H-M   'P 1'
#
loop_
_entity.id
_entity.type
_entity.pdbx_description
1 polymer ?
#
loop_
_entity_poly.entity_id
_entity_poly.type
_entity_poly.pdbx_seq_one_letter_code
_entity_poly.pdbx_strand_id
1 'polypeptide(L)'
;MGYLHLKFPENSLFLVTGAAGFVGCNLCEAILGMGYRVRALDDLSTGKQKNIDMLADNPRYEFVKGDIKKLDVCMKACESVDFVLNQAAWGSVPRSLEMPLFYSLNNIQGTLNMLEAARQKGVK
;
A
#
# COMPACT_ATOMS: atom_id res chain seq x y z
N MET A 1 22.11 1.80 6.59
CA MET A 1 21.10 1.60 5.56
C MET A 1 20.70 2.96 5.00
N GLY A 2 20.67 3.07 3.67
CA GLY A 2 20.51 4.35 2.99
C GLY A 2 19.23 5.11 3.32
N TYR A 3 18.13 4.40 3.58
CA TYR A 3 16.85 5.05 3.85
C TYR A 3 16.80 5.72 5.24
N LEU A 4 17.69 5.39 6.15
CA LEU A 4 17.67 5.94 7.51
C LEU A 4 18.06 7.42 7.56
N HIS A 5 18.71 7.94 6.53
CA HIS A 5 19.01 9.38 6.45
C HIS A 5 17.86 10.21 5.90
N LEU A 6 16.83 9.58 5.34
CA LEU A 6 15.64 10.27 4.83
C LEU A 6 14.81 10.76 6.01
N LYS A 7 14.35 12.01 5.90
CA LYS A 7 13.53 12.61 6.95
C LYS A 7 12.26 13.21 6.38
N PHE A 8 11.16 12.96 7.08
CA PHE A 8 9.84 13.49 6.75
C PHE A 8 9.28 14.19 7.99
N PRO A 9 8.24 15.01 7.84
CA PRO A 9 7.61 15.65 9.01
C PRO A 9 7.18 14.61 10.04
N GLU A 10 7.31 14.96 11.33
CA GLU A 10 6.91 14.06 12.42
C GLU A 10 5.44 13.65 12.24
N ASN A 11 5.14 12.42 12.62
CA ASN A 11 3.80 11.83 12.52
C ASN A 11 3.28 11.73 11.08
N SER A 12 4.15 11.78 10.08
CA SER A 12 3.74 11.53 8.70
C SER A 12 3.04 10.17 8.60
N LEU A 13 1.94 10.14 7.85
CA LEU A 13 1.20 8.90 7.60
C LEU A 13 1.47 8.45 6.18
N PHE A 14 2.03 7.25 6.07
CA PHE A 14 2.32 6.61 4.79
C PHE A 14 1.24 5.57 4.50
N LEU A 15 0.64 5.64 3.32
CA LEU A 15 -0.24 4.59 2.83
C LEU A 15 0.59 3.66 1.95
N VAL A 16 0.66 2.39 2.32
CA VAL A 16 1.34 1.37 1.53
C VAL A 16 0.28 0.41 0.99
N THR A 17 0.14 0.35 -0.33
CA THR A 17 -0.74 -0.63 -0.98
C THR A 17 0.07 -1.89 -1.29
N GLY A 18 -0.60 -3.04 -1.37
CA GLY A 18 0.11 -4.30 -1.50
C GLY A 18 0.89 -4.67 -0.24
N ALA A 19 0.40 -4.23 0.91
CA ALA A 19 1.13 -4.31 2.17
C ALA A 19 1.33 -5.72 2.69
N ALA A 20 0.53 -6.69 2.24
CA ALA A 20 0.66 -8.10 2.63
C ALA A 20 1.65 -8.85 1.74
N GLY A 21 2.15 -8.24 0.67
CA GLY A 21 3.19 -8.80 -0.18
C GLY A 21 4.58 -8.63 0.44
N PHE A 22 5.58 -9.26 -0.17
CA PHE A 22 6.94 -9.23 0.34
C PHE A 22 7.52 -7.81 0.40
N VAL A 23 7.45 -7.08 -0.71
CA VAL A 23 7.99 -5.71 -0.78
C VAL A 23 7.20 -4.77 0.10
N GLY A 24 5.86 -4.83 0.02
CA GLY A 24 5.00 -3.95 0.80
C GLY A 24 5.17 -4.14 2.30
N CYS A 25 5.26 -5.38 2.75
CA CYS A 25 5.47 -5.70 4.16
C CYS A 25 6.81 -5.13 4.67
N ASN A 26 7.88 -5.30 3.88
CA ASN A 26 9.19 -4.78 4.24
C ASN A 26 9.22 -3.26 4.27
N LEU A 27 8.50 -2.59 3.36
CA LEU A 27 8.37 -1.14 3.38
C LEU A 27 7.65 -0.67 4.64
N CYS A 28 6.57 -1.35 5.03
CA CYS A 28 5.85 -1.02 6.26
C CYS A 28 6.76 -1.12 7.48
N GLU A 29 7.52 -2.20 7.57
CA GLU A 29 8.45 -2.41 8.68
C GLU A 29 9.51 -1.32 8.74
N ALA A 30 10.08 -0.94 7.59
CA ALA A 30 11.09 0.10 7.50
C ALA A 30 10.55 1.45 7.93
N ILE A 31 9.34 1.82 7.47
CA ILE A 31 8.70 3.09 7.81
C ILE A 31 8.41 3.17 9.31
N LEU A 32 7.88 2.09 9.87
CA LEU A 32 7.62 2.02 11.32
C LEU A 32 8.93 2.13 12.11
N GLY A 33 10.00 1.50 11.60
CA GLY A 33 11.32 1.57 12.22
C GLY A 33 11.90 2.98 12.23
N MET A 34 11.50 3.83 11.29
CA MET A 34 11.91 5.24 11.25
C MET A 34 11.04 6.15 12.13
N GLY A 35 10.01 5.59 12.77
CA GLY A 35 9.16 6.34 13.69
C GLY A 35 7.92 6.96 13.09
N TYR A 36 7.61 6.66 11.84
CA TYR A 36 6.42 7.19 11.18
C TYR A 36 5.22 6.24 11.29
N ARG A 37 4.06 6.71 10.83
CA ARG A 37 2.83 5.91 10.86
C ARG A 37 2.58 5.26 9.51
N VAL A 38 1.97 4.09 9.52
CA VAL A 38 1.64 3.34 8.30
C VAL A 38 0.16 2.97 8.29
N ARG A 39 -0.50 3.24 7.17
CA ARG A 39 -1.78 2.63 6.85
C ARG A 39 -1.52 1.63 5.74
N ALA A 40 -1.77 0.36 6.02
CA ALA A 40 -1.52 -0.73 5.09
C ALA A 40 -2.82 -1.11 4.38
N LEU A 41 -2.80 -1.21 3.07
CA LEU A 41 -3.96 -1.57 2.26
C LEU A 41 -3.64 -2.76 1.39
N ASP A 42 -4.46 -3.81 1.48
CA ASP A 42 -4.30 -5.02 0.67
C ASP A 42 -5.62 -5.76 0.63
N ASP A 43 -5.94 -6.39 -0.49
CA ASP A 43 -7.14 -7.22 -0.62
C ASP A 43 -6.85 -8.69 -0.28
N LEU A 44 -5.59 -9.04 -0.01
CA LEU A 44 -5.13 -10.38 0.34
C LEU A 44 -5.31 -11.41 -0.79
N SER A 45 -5.47 -10.95 -2.03
CA SER A 45 -5.61 -11.87 -3.17
C SER A 45 -4.34 -12.66 -3.44
N THR A 46 -3.17 -12.05 -3.22
CA THR A 46 -1.87 -12.72 -3.37
C THR A 46 -0.97 -12.56 -2.16
N GLY A 47 -1.23 -11.56 -1.32
CA GLY A 47 -0.46 -11.33 -0.11
C GLY A 47 -0.84 -12.30 1.01
N LYS A 48 -0.05 -12.33 2.06
CA LYS A 48 -0.22 -13.27 3.16
C LYS A 48 -0.63 -12.57 4.44
N GLN A 49 -1.66 -13.08 5.09
CA GLN A 49 -2.15 -12.56 6.36
C GLN A 49 -1.04 -12.49 7.42
N LYS A 50 -0.12 -13.45 7.42
CA LYS A 50 0.97 -13.45 8.39
C LYS A 50 1.84 -12.19 8.30
N ASN A 51 1.99 -11.61 7.11
CA ASN A 51 2.76 -10.38 6.92
C ASN A 51 2.07 -9.19 7.58
N ILE A 52 0.76 -9.21 7.65
CA ILE A 52 -0.01 -8.19 8.37
C ILE A 52 0.08 -8.43 9.87
N ASP A 53 -0.07 -9.68 10.30
CA ASP A 53 -0.07 -10.04 11.72
C ASP A 53 1.25 -9.71 12.41
N MET A 54 2.36 -9.79 11.69
CA MET A 54 3.68 -9.45 12.23
C MET A 54 3.78 -8.01 12.71
N LEU A 55 3.02 -7.10 12.11
CA LEU A 55 3.06 -5.67 12.43
C LEU A 55 1.84 -5.19 13.18
N ALA A 56 0.84 -6.04 13.37
CA ALA A 56 -0.46 -5.66 13.92
C ALA A 56 -0.37 -5.10 15.35
N ASP A 57 0.63 -5.49 16.12
CA ASP A 57 0.80 -5.00 17.50
C ASP A 57 1.38 -3.60 17.59
N ASN A 58 1.90 -3.06 16.49
CA ASN A 58 2.48 -1.72 16.50
C ASN A 58 1.37 -0.67 16.49
N PRO A 59 1.31 0.24 17.47
CA PRO A 59 0.23 1.23 17.56
C PRO A 59 0.22 2.24 16.40
N ARG A 60 1.33 2.34 15.65
CA ARG A 60 1.43 3.23 14.49
C ARG A 60 1.09 2.53 13.18
N TYR A 61 0.69 1.25 13.22
CA TYR A 61 0.32 0.45 12.07
C TYR A 61 -1.19 0.21 12.07
N GLU A 62 -1.82 0.51 10.93
CA GLU A 62 -3.26 0.28 10.73
C GLU A 62 -3.44 -0.53 9.45
N PHE A 63 -4.18 -1.62 9.51
CA PHE A 63 -4.48 -2.42 8.33
C PHE A 63 -5.90 -2.19 7.84
N VAL A 64 -6.04 -1.95 6.54
CA VAL A 64 -7.33 -1.83 5.86
C VAL A 64 -7.39 -2.88 4.75
N LYS A 65 -8.39 -3.75 4.80
CA LYS A 65 -8.61 -4.71 3.73
C LYS A 65 -9.47 -4.06 2.65
N GLY A 66 -8.96 -4.00 1.43
CA GLY A 66 -9.69 -3.38 0.32
C GLY A 66 -8.99 -3.58 -1.01
N ASP A 67 -9.76 -3.36 -2.07
CA ASP A 67 -9.32 -3.56 -3.46
C ASP A 67 -9.16 -2.19 -4.14
N ILE A 68 -7.94 -1.89 -4.63
CA ILE A 68 -7.66 -0.62 -5.29
C ILE A 68 -8.38 -0.46 -6.63
N LYS A 69 -8.99 -1.50 -7.15
CA LYS A 69 -9.86 -1.37 -8.33
C LYS A 69 -11.12 -0.58 -8.03
N LYS A 70 -11.45 -0.36 -6.76
CA LYS A 70 -12.59 0.42 -6.32
C LYS A 70 -12.14 1.81 -5.90
N LEU A 71 -12.56 2.83 -6.61
CA LEU A 71 -12.13 4.19 -6.34
C LEU A 71 -12.53 4.67 -4.94
N ASP A 72 -13.73 4.32 -4.48
CA ASP A 72 -14.19 4.70 -3.15
C ASP A 72 -13.29 4.16 -2.04
N VAL A 73 -12.79 2.93 -2.20
CA VAL A 73 -11.83 2.34 -1.26
C VAL A 73 -10.54 3.15 -1.25
N CYS A 74 -10.03 3.51 -2.43
CA CYS A 74 -8.81 4.31 -2.55
C CYS A 74 -9.00 5.70 -1.94
N MET A 75 -10.13 6.34 -2.18
CA MET A 75 -10.44 7.67 -1.62
C MET A 75 -10.43 7.64 -0.10
N LYS A 76 -11.08 6.64 0.49
CA LYS A 76 -11.12 6.51 1.94
C LYS A 76 -9.75 6.20 2.51
N ALA A 77 -8.99 5.33 1.86
CA ALA A 77 -7.64 4.95 2.31
C ALA A 77 -6.68 6.15 2.30
N CYS A 78 -6.86 7.10 1.38
CA CYS A 78 -6.00 8.27 1.27
C CYS A 78 -6.35 9.40 2.24
N GLU A 79 -7.41 9.27 3.03
CA GLU A 79 -7.78 10.32 4.00
C GLU A 79 -6.66 10.55 5.00
N SER A 80 -6.24 11.81 5.14
CA SER A 80 -5.19 12.25 6.06
C SER A 80 -3.80 11.66 5.76
N VAL A 81 -3.61 11.06 4.60
CA VAL A 81 -2.34 10.46 4.20
C VAL A 81 -1.40 11.53 3.66
N ASP A 82 -0.14 11.46 4.05
CA ASP A 82 0.89 12.38 3.59
C ASP A 82 1.61 11.85 2.34
N PHE A 83 1.89 10.54 2.30
CA PHE A 83 2.62 9.91 1.19
C PHE A 83 2.01 8.56 0.85
N VAL A 84 2.07 8.20 -0.44
CA VAL A 84 1.57 6.90 -0.93
C VAL A 84 2.70 6.13 -1.57
N LEU A 85 2.86 4.87 -1.17
CA LEU A 85 3.75 3.91 -1.82
C LEU A 85 2.87 2.81 -2.41
N ASN A 86 2.68 2.85 -3.73
CA ASN A 86 1.75 1.94 -4.40
C ASN A 86 2.47 0.68 -4.88
N GLN A 87 2.38 -0.38 -4.09
CA GLN A 87 2.98 -1.68 -4.40
C GLN A 87 1.93 -2.74 -4.75
N ALA A 88 0.65 -2.37 -4.79
CA ALA A 88 -0.43 -3.30 -5.10
C ALA A 88 -0.44 -3.61 -6.59
N ALA A 89 0.08 -4.78 -6.94
CA ALA A 89 0.08 -5.27 -8.32
C ALA A 89 0.24 -6.78 -8.31
N TRP A 90 -0.26 -7.44 -9.36
CA TRP A 90 -0.02 -8.86 -9.56
C TRP A 90 1.31 -9.01 -10.30
N GLY A 91 2.24 -9.74 -9.71
CA GLY A 91 3.61 -9.79 -10.20
C GLY A 91 4.04 -11.10 -10.87
N SER A 92 3.17 -12.12 -10.95
CA SER A 92 3.54 -13.41 -11.54
C SER A 92 3.47 -13.36 -13.07
N VAL A 93 4.62 -13.49 -13.73
CA VAL A 93 4.67 -13.53 -15.20
C VAL A 93 3.85 -14.68 -15.79
N PRO A 94 3.97 -15.93 -15.32
CA PRO A 94 3.14 -17.01 -15.84
C PRO A 94 1.65 -16.73 -15.72
N ARG A 95 1.20 -16.20 -14.59
CA ARG A 95 -0.22 -15.89 -14.40
C ARG A 95 -0.68 -14.73 -15.27
N SER A 96 0.19 -13.74 -15.52
CA SER A 96 -0.18 -12.62 -16.39
C SER A 96 -0.38 -13.09 -17.84
N LEU A 97 0.36 -14.10 -18.29
CA LEU A 97 0.18 -14.69 -19.62
C LEU A 97 -1.13 -15.47 -19.73
N GLU A 98 -1.57 -16.10 -18.63
CA GLU A 98 -2.82 -16.84 -18.58
C GLU A 98 -4.05 -15.95 -18.44
N MET A 99 -3.90 -14.81 -17.75
CA MET A 99 -5.03 -13.93 -17.39
C MET A 99 -4.71 -12.47 -17.70
N PRO A 100 -4.41 -12.12 -18.97
CA PRO A 100 -3.91 -10.78 -19.29
C PRO A 100 -4.91 -9.65 -18.97
N LEU A 101 -6.20 -9.88 -19.17
CA LEU A 101 -7.21 -8.86 -18.86
C LEU A 101 -7.29 -8.59 -17.36
N PHE A 102 -7.19 -9.63 -16.55
CA PHE A 102 -7.22 -9.50 -15.10
C PHE A 102 -6.02 -8.68 -14.60
N TYR A 103 -4.82 -8.96 -15.12
CA TYR A 103 -3.62 -8.23 -14.73
C TYR A 103 -3.68 -6.78 -15.18
N SER A 104 -4.17 -6.52 -16.38
CA SER A 104 -4.39 -5.16 -16.86
C SER A 104 -5.34 -4.40 -15.94
N LEU A 105 -6.46 -5.02 -15.58
CA LEU A 105 -7.46 -4.41 -14.71
C LEU A 105 -6.89 -4.09 -13.33
N ASN A 106 -6.14 -5.00 -12.73
CA ASN A 106 -5.55 -4.77 -11.42
C ASN A 106 -4.41 -3.75 -11.47
N ASN A 107 -3.52 -3.85 -12.47
CA ASN A 107 -2.32 -3.02 -12.50
C ASN A 107 -2.60 -1.62 -13.04
N ILE A 108 -3.45 -1.49 -14.04
CA ILE A 108 -3.76 -0.21 -14.67
C ILE A 108 -4.86 0.50 -13.89
N GLN A 109 -6.01 -0.13 -13.73
CA GLN A 109 -7.15 0.50 -13.06
C GLN A 109 -6.83 0.84 -11.61
N GLY A 110 -6.18 -0.08 -10.90
CA GLY A 110 -5.80 0.16 -9.52
C GLY A 110 -4.87 1.34 -9.37
N THR A 111 -3.85 1.43 -10.23
CA THR A 111 -2.89 2.54 -10.20
C THR A 111 -3.57 3.86 -10.52
N LEU A 112 -4.46 3.89 -11.52
CA LEU A 112 -5.22 5.09 -11.86
C LEU A 112 -6.10 5.54 -10.69
N ASN A 113 -6.77 4.60 -10.03
CA ASN A 113 -7.61 4.91 -8.87
C ASN A 113 -6.78 5.51 -7.73
N MET A 114 -5.60 4.96 -7.47
CA MET A 114 -4.73 5.48 -6.43
C MET A 114 -4.20 6.87 -6.76
N LEU A 115 -3.84 7.12 -8.00
CA LEU A 115 -3.40 8.45 -8.44
C LEU A 115 -4.53 9.48 -8.28
N GLU A 116 -5.75 9.13 -8.68
CA GLU A 116 -6.90 10.02 -8.55
C GLU A 116 -7.23 10.29 -7.09
N ALA A 117 -7.23 9.25 -6.26
CA ALA A 117 -7.51 9.40 -4.83
C ALA A 117 -6.45 10.26 -4.15
N ALA A 118 -5.18 10.05 -4.47
CA ALA A 118 -4.09 10.85 -3.91
C ALA A 118 -4.24 12.32 -4.30
N ARG A 119 -4.59 12.58 -5.56
CA ARG A 119 -4.81 13.94 -6.05
C ARG A 119 -5.94 14.64 -5.29
N GLN A 120 -7.08 13.97 -5.14
CA GLN A 120 -8.25 14.55 -4.50
C GLN A 120 -8.07 14.76 -3.00
N LYS A 121 -7.30 13.90 -2.34
CA LYS A 121 -7.06 14.00 -0.89
C LYS A 121 -5.82 14.82 -0.53
N GLY A 122 -5.14 15.40 -1.52
CA GLY A 122 -4.01 16.28 -1.27
C GLY A 122 -2.75 15.57 -0.79
N VAL A 123 -2.55 14.33 -1.21
CA VAL A 123 -1.33 13.58 -0.88
C VAL A 123 -0.12 14.23 -1.55
N LYS A 124 0.97 14.27 -0.83
CA LYS A 124 2.20 14.93 -1.30
C LYS A 124 3.08 14.07 -2.20
#